data_841d08e8a08d02f40800c03104d0a066
#
_entry.id   841d08e8a08d02f40800c03104d0a066
#
_cell.length_a   1.000
_cell.length_b   1.000
_cell.length_c   1.000
_cell.angle_alpha   90.00
_cell.angle_beta   90.00
_cell.angle_gamma   90.00
#
_symmetry.space_group_name_H-M   'P 1'
#
loop_
_entity.id
_entity.type
_entity.pdbx_description
1 polymer ?
#
loop_
_entity_poly.entity_id
_entity_poly.type
_entity_poly.pdbx_seq_one_letter_code
_entity_poly.pdbx_strand_id
1 'polypeptide(L)'
;TTYERAYAANINSLQNVEIRNKVRGFIEEIYVDEGQKVQTGQILFALNSKELEQQIHKAEATLQSAQAELKGVEIEYDNTKKLFDKNIVAKSELDLWATKVALQKAKLSAARVEKEQASLHFQFTKIRAPFNGVINRIPFKKGSLVDEGALLTSISNNEFVYAYYNVSEIDYLEYAQGNHKSNNKVKLVLANNTPYPQQGVIETTESEFDASTGNIAFRAKFPNENQLLKQGSSGKILAPSHFKNAILIPQKATFEVQGNIYVYVVDKQNKVGIKKINPVVRLSNFFVLDIGLEKSDTIILEGIQTVKEGDIVKPQLVQMPSFSK
;
A
#
# COMPACT_ATOMS: atom_id res chain seq x y z
N THR A 1 -12.01 -16.48 26.02
CA THR A 1 -13.00 -16.46 24.90
C THR A 1 -12.40 -15.67 23.75
N THR A 2 -12.43 -16.24 22.55
CA THR A 2 -12.01 -15.57 21.32
C THR A 2 -13.23 -14.96 20.64
N TYR A 3 -13.16 -13.72 20.26
CA TYR A 3 -14.16 -13.07 19.43
C TYR A 3 -13.47 -12.36 18.28
N GLU A 4 -14.23 -12.06 17.22
CA GLU A 4 -13.70 -11.34 16.08
C GLU A 4 -14.13 -9.88 16.17
N ARG A 5 -13.14 -8.98 16.25
CA ARG A 5 -13.39 -7.54 16.20
C ARG A 5 -13.37 -7.08 14.74
N ALA A 6 -14.37 -6.30 14.35
CA ALA A 6 -14.52 -5.80 12.99
C ALA A 6 -13.94 -4.40 12.86
N TYR A 7 -13.05 -4.19 11.90
CA TYR A 7 -12.47 -2.90 11.54
C TYR A 7 -12.81 -2.56 10.10
N ALA A 8 -13.22 -1.33 9.83
CA ALA A 8 -13.38 -0.85 8.46
C ALA A 8 -12.03 -0.85 7.76
N ALA A 9 -11.99 -1.33 6.53
CA ALA A 9 -10.76 -1.46 5.77
C ALA A 9 -10.89 -0.92 4.35
N ASN A 10 -9.82 -0.29 3.89
CA ASN A 10 -9.60 0.10 2.51
C ASN A 10 -8.65 -0.87 1.84
N ILE A 11 -9.02 -1.34 0.66
CA ILE A 11 -8.28 -2.36 -0.08
C ILE A 11 -7.52 -1.69 -1.21
N ASN A 12 -6.21 -1.88 -1.22
CA ASN A 12 -5.31 -1.35 -2.23
C ASN A 12 -4.61 -2.50 -2.97
N SER A 13 -4.37 -2.30 -4.24
CA SER A 13 -3.57 -3.22 -5.06
C SER A 13 -2.14 -3.34 -4.51
N LEU A 14 -1.47 -4.45 -4.81
CA LEU A 14 -0.05 -4.63 -4.47
C LEU A 14 0.82 -3.49 -5.02
N GLN A 15 0.54 -3.08 -6.25
CA GLN A 15 1.14 -1.93 -6.91
C GLN A 15 0.06 -1.22 -7.73
N ASN A 16 0.03 0.10 -7.67
CA ASN A 16 -0.80 0.93 -8.51
C ASN A 16 0.02 2.16 -8.90
N VAL A 17 0.36 2.28 -10.19
CA VAL A 17 1.24 3.34 -10.69
C VAL A 17 0.58 4.07 -11.84
N GLU A 18 0.61 5.38 -11.76
CA GLU A 18 0.20 6.27 -12.83
C GLU A 18 1.26 6.29 -13.94
N ILE A 19 0.83 6.03 -15.16
CA ILE A 19 1.67 6.11 -16.35
C ILE A 19 1.53 7.49 -16.96
N ARG A 20 2.62 8.25 -16.84
CA ARG A 20 2.72 9.61 -17.36
C ARG A 20 3.76 9.68 -18.45
N ASN A 21 3.49 10.48 -19.50
CA ASN A 21 4.49 10.74 -20.54
C ASN A 21 5.59 11.69 -20.03
N LYS A 22 6.77 11.58 -20.63
CA LYS A 22 7.96 12.38 -20.27
C LYS A 22 8.31 13.43 -21.33
N VAL A 23 7.62 13.44 -22.46
CA VAL A 23 7.84 14.36 -23.57
C VAL A 23 6.50 14.77 -24.16
N ARG A 24 6.38 16.01 -24.61
CA ARG A 24 5.20 16.50 -25.30
C ARG A 24 5.09 15.86 -26.68
N GLY A 25 3.87 15.50 -27.12
CA GLY A 25 3.65 14.97 -28.47
C GLY A 25 2.19 14.56 -28.71
N PHE A 26 1.89 14.24 -29.96
CA PHE A 26 0.60 13.66 -30.32
C PHE A 26 0.65 12.13 -30.13
N ILE A 27 -0.42 11.57 -29.59
CA ILE A 27 -0.57 10.10 -29.51
C ILE A 27 -0.73 9.56 -30.94
N GLU A 28 0.25 8.83 -31.42
CA GLU A 28 0.25 8.21 -32.72
C GLU A 28 -0.46 6.86 -32.71
N GLU A 29 -0.18 6.03 -31.70
CA GLU A 29 -0.82 4.71 -31.50
C GLU A 29 -1.04 4.42 -30.04
N ILE A 30 -2.13 3.67 -29.78
CA ILE A 30 -2.48 3.08 -28.49
C ILE A 30 -2.53 1.56 -28.69
N TYR A 31 -1.66 0.80 -28.03
CA TYR A 31 -1.48 -0.65 -28.24
C TYR A 31 -2.25 -1.49 -27.23
N VAL A 32 -2.97 -0.86 -26.32
CA VAL A 32 -3.67 -1.53 -25.21
C VAL A 32 -5.08 -0.98 -25.05
N ASP A 33 -5.94 -1.76 -24.40
CA ASP A 33 -7.29 -1.33 -24.07
C ASP A 33 -7.51 -1.33 -22.56
N GLU A 34 -8.54 -0.63 -22.09
CA GLU A 34 -8.97 -0.60 -20.69
C GLU A 34 -9.31 -2.01 -20.20
N GLY A 35 -8.81 -2.40 -19.05
CA GLY A 35 -9.00 -3.76 -18.51
C GLY A 35 -8.07 -4.83 -19.06
N GLN A 36 -7.24 -4.51 -20.06
CA GLN A 36 -6.29 -5.46 -20.64
C GLN A 36 -5.14 -5.75 -19.68
N LYS A 37 -4.73 -7.03 -19.61
CA LYS A 37 -3.50 -7.45 -18.93
C LYS A 37 -2.28 -7.13 -19.77
N VAL A 38 -1.25 -6.57 -19.14
CA VAL A 38 0.01 -6.20 -19.78
C VAL A 38 1.19 -6.80 -19.03
N GLN A 39 2.30 -6.98 -19.76
CA GLN A 39 3.56 -7.47 -19.22
C GLN A 39 4.59 -6.35 -19.08
N THR A 40 5.54 -6.52 -18.18
CA THR A 40 6.67 -5.61 -18.01
C THR A 40 7.39 -5.36 -19.34
N GLY A 41 7.62 -4.08 -19.68
CA GLY A 41 8.27 -3.67 -20.93
C GLY A 41 7.36 -3.61 -22.16
N GLN A 42 6.12 -4.11 -22.08
CA GLN A 42 5.15 -4.01 -23.18
C GLN A 42 4.87 -2.55 -23.54
N ILE A 43 4.88 -2.21 -24.83
CA ILE A 43 4.54 -0.87 -25.31
C ILE A 43 3.05 -0.64 -25.12
N LEU A 44 2.70 0.49 -24.51
CA LEU A 44 1.32 0.90 -24.22
C LEU A 44 0.87 2.00 -25.19
N PHE A 45 1.73 3.01 -25.37
CA PHE A 45 1.47 4.17 -26.21
C PHE A 45 2.71 4.49 -27.04
N ALA A 46 2.50 5.00 -28.24
CA ALA A 46 3.52 5.65 -29.04
C ALA A 46 3.12 7.10 -29.33
N LEU A 47 4.03 8.03 -29.07
CA LEU A 47 3.89 9.42 -29.46
C LEU A 47 4.57 9.63 -30.80
N ASN A 48 4.12 10.65 -31.54
CA ASN A 48 4.77 11.06 -32.79
C ASN A 48 6.22 11.44 -32.50
N SER A 49 7.14 10.78 -33.21
CA SER A 49 8.57 10.82 -32.94
C SER A 49 9.40 11.57 -34.02
N LYS A 50 8.76 12.03 -35.09
CA LYS A 50 9.48 12.57 -36.27
C LYS A 50 10.45 13.71 -35.94
N GLU A 51 10.04 14.64 -35.07
CA GLU A 51 10.90 15.73 -34.67
C GLU A 51 12.11 15.24 -33.85
N LEU A 52 11.90 14.33 -32.94
CA LEU A 52 12.94 13.73 -32.10
C LEU A 52 13.88 12.84 -32.90
N GLU A 53 13.39 12.15 -33.93
CA GLU A 53 14.22 11.39 -34.89
C GLU A 53 15.18 12.34 -35.63
N GLN A 54 14.69 13.51 -36.08
CA GLN A 54 15.56 14.51 -36.71
C GLN A 54 16.62 15.07 -35.74
N GLN A 55 16.29 15.23 -34.48
CA GLN A 55 17.26 15.62 -33.44
C GLN A 55 18.36 14.57 -33.25
N ILE A 56 18.03 13.29 -33.28
CA ILE A 56 19.01 12.20 -33.23
C ILE A 56 19.94 12.31 -34.47
N HIS A 57 19.41 12.42 -35.68
CA HIS A 57 20.20 12.48 -36.88
C HIS A 57 21.14 13.70 -36.86
N LYS A 58 20.68 14.85 -36.36
CA LYS A 58 21.53 16.03 -36.18
C LYS A 58 22.67 15.77 -35.19
N ALA A 59 22.37 15.16 -34.03
CA ALA A 59 23.37 14.84 -33.02
C ALA A 59 24.38 13.79 -33.53
N GLU A 60 23.92 12.81 -34.32
CA GLU A 60 24.81 11.85 -35.00
C GLU A 60 25.76 12.51 -36.00
N ALA A 61 25.28 13.46 -36.80
CA ALA A 61 26.15 14.21 -37.72
C ALA A 61 27.20 15.02 -36.94
N THR A 62 26.84 15.67 -35.85
CA THR A 62 27.76 16.37 -34.95
C THR A 62 28.81 15.44 -34.37
N LEU A 63 28.40 14.26 -33.92
CA LEU A 63 29.32 13.24 -33.38
C LEU A 63 30.31 12.76 -34.46
N GLN A 64 29.84 12.49 -35.68
CA GLN A 64 30.70 12.10 -36.81
C GLN A 64 31.71 13.19 -37.16
N SER A 65 31.30 14.45 -37.17
CA SER A 65 32.20 15.58 -37.39
C SER A 65 33.29 15.65 -36.32
N ALA A 66 32.92 15.56 -35.03
CA ALA A 66 33.88 15.56 -33.92
C ALA A 66 34.86 14.38 -33.98
N GLN A 67 34.40 13.20 -34.44
CA GLN A 67 35.26 12.02 -34.65
C GLN A 67 36.28 12.28 -35.79
N ALA A 68 35.86 12.87 -36.90
CA ALA A 68 36.73 13.20 -38.03
C ALA A 68 37.78 14.24 -37.63
N GLU A 69 37.37 15.31 -36.91
CA GLU A 69 38.28 16.35 -36.42
C GLU A 69 39.34 15.75 -35.46
N LEU A 70 38.92 14.90 -34.50
CA LEU A 70 39.88 14.24 -33.62
C LEU A 70 40.89 13.41 -34.42
N LYS A 71 40.40 12.62 -35.38
CA LYS A 71 41.25 11.78 -36.21
C LYS A 71 42.29 12.59 -36.99
N GLY A 72 41.88 13.77 -37.53
CA GLY A 72 42.82 14.70 -38.21
C GLY A 72 43.90 15.18 -37.26
N VAL A 73 43.54 15.62 -36.05
CA VAL A 73 44.50 16.12 -35.06
C VAL A 73 45.41 14.98 -34.51
N GLU A 74 44.89 13.77 -34.36
CA GLU A 74 45.69 12.62 -33.97
C GLU A 74 46.77 12.26 -35.02
N ILE A 75 46.45 12.37 -36.31
CA ILE A 75 47.43 12.16 -37.41
C ILE A 75 48.55 13.18 -37.30
N GLU A 76 48.23 14.48 -37.10
CA GLU A 76 49.22 15.53 -36.97
C GLU A 76 50.09 15.36 -35.70
N TYR A 77 49.51 14.95 -34.60
CA TYR A 77 50.22 14.61 -33.37
C TYR A 77 51.21 13.44 -33.63
N ASP A 78 50.78 12.37 -34.28
CA ASP A 78 51.62 11.23 -34.59
C ASP A 78 52.79 11.58 -35.56
N ASN A 79 52.52 12.44 -36.56
CA ASN A 79 53.53 12.97 -37.45
C ASN A 79 54.57 13.81 -36.68
N THR A 80 54.11 14.74 -35.85
CA THR A 80 54.97 15.57 -34.99
C THR A 80 55.80 14.74 -34.04
N LYS A 81 55.19 13.71 -33.45
CA LYS A 81 55.88 12.76 -32.55
C LYS A 81 57.05 12.03 -33.26
N LYS A 82 56.82 11.57 -34.50
CA LYS A 82 57.90 10.93 -35.32
C LYS A 82 59.03 11.93 -35.64
N LEU A 83 58.75 13.22 -35.84
CA LEU A 83 59.77 14.26 -36.05
C LEU A 83 60.52 14.60 -34.76
N PHE A 84 59.84 14.64 -33.62
CA PHE A 84 60.42 14.83 -32.29
C PHE A 84 61.37 13.67 -31.92
N ASP A 85 60.99 12.45 -32.18
CA ASP A 85 61.83 11.26 -31.93
C ASP A 85 63.12 11.27 -32.76
N LYS A 86 63.14 12.03 -33.90
CA LYS A 86 64.32 12.29 -34.74
C LYS A 86 65.04 13.58 -34.38
N ASN A 87 64.67 14.29 -33.30
CA ASN A 87 65.21 15.58 -32.86
C ASN A 87 65.07 16.71 -33.89
N ILE A 88 64.01 16.69 -34.75
CA ILE A 88 63.76 17.71 -35.78
C ILE A 88 62.91 18.87 -35.24
N VAL A 89 61.99 18.59 -34.30
CA VAL A 89 61.11 19.58 -33.69
C VAL A 89 61.31 19.66 -32.18
N ALA A 90 60.94 20.81 -31.59
CA ALA A 90 61.03 21.03 -30.14
C ALA A 90 59.89 20.31 -29.37
N LYS A 91 60.15 19.98 -28.08
CA LYS A 91 59.12 19.38 -27.20
C LYS A 91 57.86 20.23 -27.09
N SER A 92 58.00 21.53 -27.07
CA SER A 92 56.89 22.48 -27.02
C SER A 92 55.88 22.31 -28.14
N GLU A 93 56.33 21.94 -29.34
CA GLU A 93 55.47 21.69 -30.50
C GLU A 93 54.69 20.35 -30.32
N LEU A 94 55.32 19.31 -29.82
CA LEU A 94 54.67 18.07 -29.49
C LEU A 94 53.61 18.28 -28.38
N ASP A 95 53.93 19.03 -27.32
CA ASP A 95 53.02 19.36 -26.22
C ASP A 95 51.83 20.20 -26.73
N LEU A 96 52.02 21.08 -27.72
CA LEU A 96 50.94 21.82 -28.36
C LEU A 96 49.92 20.87 -29.04
N TRP A 97 50.42 19.91 -29.86
CA TRP A 97 49.57 18.93 -30.52
C TRP A 97 48.90 18.00 -29.54
N ALA A 98 49.59 17.57 -28.46
CA ALA A 98 48.97 16.82 -27.38
C ALA A 98 47.79 17.53 -26.73
N THR A 99 47.95 18.87 -26.52
CA THR A 99 46.87 19.72 -26.00
C THR A 99 45.68 19.80 -26.97
N LYS A 100 45.97 19.91 -28.29
CA LYS A 100 44.91 19.90 -29.32
C LYS A 100 44.18 18.58 -29.38
N VAL A 101 44.88 17.43 -29.25
CA VAL A 101 44.24 16.11 -29.14
C VAL A 101 43.32 16.04 -27.91
N ALA A 102 43.80 16.53 -26.76
CA ALA A 102 42.97 16.55 -25.53
C ALA A 102 41.72 17.43 -25.73
N LEU A 103 41.84 18.59 -26.38
CA LEU A 103 40.71 19.46 -26.70
C LEU A 103 39.68 18.75 -27.61
N GLN A 104 40.14 18.07 -28.68
CA GLN A 104 39.22 17.35 -29.58
C GLN A 104 38.59 16.13 -28.92
N LYS A 105 39.30 15.44 -28.02
CA LYS A 105 38.69 14.38 -27.20
C LYS A 105 37.57 14.91 -26.31
N ALA A 106 37.73 16.08 -25.71
CA ALA A 106 36.67 16.72 -24.93
C ALA A 106 35.46 17.08 -25.77
N LYS A 107 35.67 17.65 -27.01
CA LYS A 107 34.58 17.91 -27.94
C LYS A 107 33.83 16.64 -28.37
N LEU A 108 34.57 15.57 -28.67
CA LEU A 108 34.00 14.28 -29.03
C LEU A 108 33.12 13.74 -27.87
N SER A 109 33.61 13.86 -26.64
CA SER A 109 32.83 13.44 -25.44
C SER A 109 31.53 14.24 -25.32
N ALA A 110 31.59 15.57 -25.54
CA ALA A 110 30.39 16.44 -25.52
C ALA A 110 29.37 16.04 -26.59
N ALA A 111 29.82 15.80 -27.84
CA ALA A 111 28.96 15.38 -28.94
C ALA A 111 28.33 14.00 -28.69
N ARG A 112 29.06 13.10 -28.00
CA ARG A 112 28.52 11.79 -27.59
C ARG A 112 27.36 11.93 -26.59
N VAL A 113 27.54 12.78 -25.56
CA VAL A 113 26.52 13.07 -24.59
C VAL A 113 25.27 13.69 -25.25
N GLU A 114 25.46 14.62 -26.20
CA GLU A 114 24.36 15.22 -26.95
C GLU A 114 23.55 14.15 -27.72
N LYS A 115 24.23 13.20 -28.38
CA LYS A 115 23.55 12.08 -29.05
C LYS A 115 22.81 11.18 -28.07
N GLU A 116 23.43 10.84 -26.95
CA GLU A 116 22.80 10.02 -25.92
C GLU A 116 21.54 10.69 -25.37
N GLN A 117 21.58 12.00 -25.13
CA GLN A 117 20.42 12.78 -24.69
C GLN A 117 19.28 12.77 -25.72
N ALA A 118 19.59 13.02 -26.99
CA ALA A 118 18.60 12.96 -28.07
C ALA A 118 17.97 11.57 -28.18
N SER A 119 18.77 10.52 -28.07
CA SER A 119 18.30 9.12 -28.07
C SER A 119 17.40 8.79 -26.88
N LEU A 120 17.71 9.33 -25.70
CA LEU A 120 16.89 9.16 -24.50
C LEU A 120 15.52 9.84 -24.65
N HIS A 121 15.50 11.07 -25.16
CA HIS A 121 14.24 11.77 -25.44
C HIS A 121 13.35 11.01 -26.44
N PHE A 122 13.96 10.45 -27.48
CA PHE A 122 13.25 9.59 -28.44
C PHE A 122 12.69 8.33 -27.79
N GLN A 123 13.44 7.70 -26.89
CA GLN A 123 12.94 6.52 -26.16
C GLN A 123 11.69 6.83 -25.34
N PHE A 124 11.55 8.04 -24.81
CA PHE A 124 10.38 8.46 -24.05
C PHE A 124 9.11 8.59 -24.90
N THR A 125 9.21 8.56 -26.23
CA THR A 125 8.02 8.49 -27.10
C THR A 125 7.32 7.15 -27.08
N LYS A 126 8.02 6.09 -26.66
CA LYS A 126 7.46 4.74 -26.50
C LYS A 126 7.22 4.44 -25.03
N ILE A 127 6.01 4.68 -24.58
CA ILE A 127 5.60 4.47 -23.19
C ILE A 127 5.38 2.99 -22.95
N ARG A 128 6.03 2.42 -21.91
CA ARG A 128 6.01 0.99 -21.59
C ARG A 128 5.48 0.73 -20.19
N ALA A 129 4.94 -0.48 -20.00
CA ALA A 129 4.52 -0.97 -18.69
C ALA A 129 5.75 -1.22 -17.78
N PRO A 130 5.79 -0.66 -16.57
CA PRO A 130 6.89 -0.86 -15.63
C PRO A 130 6.84 -2.24 -14.92
N PHE A 131 5.66 -2.86 -14.84
CA PHE A 131 5.43 -4.17 -14.23
C PHE A 131 4.20 -4.85 -14.85
N ASN A 132 3.99 -6.12 -14.51
CA ASN A 132 2.83 -6.88 -14.96
C ASN A 132 1.57 -6.42 -14.22
N GLY A 133 0.51 -6.09 -14.94
CA GLY A 133 -0.71 -5.59 -14.32
C GLY A 133 -1.86 -5.46 -15.29
N VAL A 134 -2.88 -4.74 -14.87
CA VAL A 134 -4.08 -4.46 -15.66
C VAL A 134 -4.16 -2.96 -15.92
N ILE A 135 -4.42 -2.59 -17.17
CA ILE A 135 -4.63 -1.20 -17.59
C ILE A 135 -5.96 -0.70 -17.01
N ASN A 136 -5.92 0.46 -16.40
CA ASN A 136 -7.11 1.18 -15.97
C ASN A 136 -7.62 2.10 -17.11
N ARG A 137 -8.36 3.15 -16.76
CA ARG A 137 -8.94 4.07 -17.73
C ARG A 137 -7.89 4.77 -18.60
N ILE A 138 -8.19 4.95 -19.88
CA ILE A 138 -7.38 5.69 -20.87
C ILE A 138 -8.14 6.96 -21.28
N PRO A 139 -7.81 8.14 -20.70
CA PRO A 139 -8.55 9.37 -20.95
C PRO A 139 -8.31 9.95 -22.34
N PHE A 140 -7.15 9.67 -22.96
CA PHE A 140 -6.77 10.20 -24.26
C PHE A 140 -7.06 9.22 -25.38
N LYS A 141 -7.20 9.75 -26.59
CA LYS A 141 -7.43 8.97 -27.80
C LYS A 141 -6.29 9.20 -28.81
N LYS A 142 -6.17 8.32 -29.81
CA LYS A 142 -5.26 8.52 -30.94
C LYS A 142 -5.48 9.90 -31.56
N GLY A 143 -4.40 10.63 -31.80
CA GLY A 143 -4.42 12.02 -32.30
C GLY A 143 -4.50 13.08 -31.22
N SER A 144 -4.71 12.74 -29.93
CA SER A 144 -4.68 13.72 -28.85
C SER A 144 -3.26 14.26 -28.64
N LEU A 145 -3.15 15.57 -28.41
CA LEU A 145 -1.92 16.18 -27.93
C LEU A 145 -1.81 15.96 -26.41
N VAL A 146 -0.66 15.51 -25.95
CA VAL A 146 -0.35 15.33 -24.54
C VAL A 146 0.89 16.13 -24.18
N ASP A 147 0.80 16.89 -23.09
CA ASP A 147 1.93 17.63 -22.55
C ASP A 147 2.76 16.74 -21.63
N GLU A 148 4.01 17.16 -21.34
CA GLU A 148 4.87 16.46 -20.39
C GLU A 148 4.19 16.31 -19.03
N GLY A 149 4.24 15.11 -18.44
CA GLY A 149 3.60 14.77 -17.17
C GLY A 149 2.11 14.43 -17.26
N ALA A 150 1.48 14.47 -18.45
CA ALA A 150 0.07 14.12 -18.60
C ALA A 150 -0.18 12.65 -18.21
N LEU A 151 -1.28 12.40 -17.48
CA LEU A 151 -1.70 11.06 -17.05
C LEU A 151 -2.32 10.31 -18.23
N LEU A 152 -1.62 9.33 -18.77
CA LEU A 152 -2.10 8.52 -19.91
C LEU A 152 -2.99 7.36 -19.46
N THR A 153 -2.63 6.71 -18.38
CA THR A 153 -3.39 5.62 -17.74
C THR A 153 -2.78 5.33 -16.37
N SER A 154 -3.33 4.36 -15.65
CA SER A 154 -2.65 3.72 -14.54
C SER A 154 -2.65 2.21 -14.72
N ILE A 155 -1.66 1.54 -14.10
CA ILE A 155 -1.54 0.08 -14.12
C ILE A 155 -1.64 -0.40 -12.68
N SER A 156 -2.51 -1.38 -12.44
CA SER A 156 -2.69 -2.02 -11.14
C SER A 156 -2.28 -3.48 -11.18
N ASN A 157 -1.41 -3.89 -10.26
CA ASN A 157 -1.16 -5.30 -9.99
C ASN A 157 -2.08 -5.75 -8.85
N ASN A 158 -3.06 -6.58 -9.19
CA ASN A 158 -4.09 -7.10 -8.28
C ASN A 158 -3.88 -8.58 -7.93
N GLU A 159 -2.69 -9.15 -8.12
CA GLU A 159 -2.39 -10.53 -7.75
C GLU A 159 -2.51 -10.75 -6.24
N PHE A 160 -2.06 -9.78 -5.49
CA PHE A 160 -2.30 -9.61 -4.06
C PHE A 160 -2.89 -8.24 -3.81
N VAL A 161 -3.59 -8.12 -2.70
CA VAL A 161 -4.11 -6.83 -2.24
C VAL A 161 -3.74 -6.60 -0.78
N TYR A 162 -3.62 -5.34 -0.42
CA TYR A 162 -3.40 -4.88 0.93
C TYR A 162 -4.69 -4.29 1.49
N ALA A 163 -5.14 -4.80 2.62
CA ALA A 163 -6.21 -4.19 3.39
C ALA A 163 -5.60 -3.33 4.50
N TYR A 164 -5.83 -2.03 4.45
CA TYR A 164 -5.44 -1.07 5.47
C TYR A 164 -6.62 -0.81 6.38
N TYR A 165 -6.43 -0.93 7.68
CA TYR A 165 -7.46 -0.70 8.68
C TYR A 165 -6.85 -0.08 9.93
N ASN A 166 -7.61 0.78 10.59
CA ASN A 166 -7.17 1.53 11.75
C ASN A 166 -7.57 0.81 13.03
N VAL A 167 -6.61 0.68 13.94
CA VAL A 167 -6.73 0.01 15.22
C VAL A 167 -6.49 1.04 16.32
N SER A 168 -7.31 1.05 17.37
CA SER A 168 -7.12 1.95 18.51
C SER A 168 -5.85 1.60 19.29
N GLU A 169 -5.30 2.58 20.03
CA GLU A 169 -4.14 2.35 20.89
C GLU A 169 -4.38 1.20 21.89
N ILE A 170 -5.58 1.12 22.47
CA ILE A 170 -5.94 0.04 23.39
C ILE A 170 -5.84 -1.32 22.73
N ASP A 171 -6.42 -1.46 21.53
CA ASP A 171 -6.40 -2.72 20.77
C ASP A 171 -4.99 -3.08 20.30
N TYR A 172 -4.19 -2.05 19.96
CA TYR A 172 -2.78 -2.25 19.61
C TYR A 172 -1.96 -2.77 20.79
N LEU A 173 -2.17 -2.22 21.99
CA LEU A 173 -1.48 -2.69 23.19
C LEU A 173 -1.87 -4.14 23.55
N GLU A 174 -3.14 -4.50 23.41
CA GLU A 174 -3.59 -5.89 23.55
C GLU A 174 -2.90 -6.79 22.52
N TYR A 175 -2.82 -6.35 21.26
CA TYR A 175 -2.12 -7.06 20.19
C TYR A 175 -0.62 -7.18 20.49
N ALA A 176 0.08 -6.11 20.88
CA ALA A 176 1.51 -6.09 21.11
C ALA A 176 1.94 -6.93 22.34
N GLN A 177 1.13 -6.95 23.41
CA GLN A 177 1.38 -7.71 24.64
C GLN A 177 0.94 -9.17 24.53
N GLY A 178 0.12 -9.50 23.57
CA GLY A 178 -0.32 -10.85 23.29
C GLY A 178 0.77 -11.70 22.64
N ASN A 179 0.70 -13.01 22.78
CA ASN A 179 1.65 -13.96 22.17
C ASN A 179 1.27 -14.19 20.67
N HIS A 180 1.11 -13.09 19.91
CA HIS A 180 0.50 -13.09 18.57
C HIS A 180 1.42 -13.54 17.43
N LYS A 181 2.66 -13.93 17.71
CA LYS A 181 3.58 -14.47 16.68
C LYS A 181 3.03 -15.73 15.98
N SER A 182 2.00 -16.36 16.54
CA SER A 182 1.40 -17.58 15.98
C SER A 182 0.06 -17.40 15.25
N ASN A 183 -0.58 -16.21 15.30
CA ASN A 183 -1.91 -16.06 14.70
C ASN A 183 -2.15 -14.66 14.10
N ASN A 184 -1.30 -14.28 13.13
CA ASN A 184 -1.47 -13.03 12.36
C ASN A 184 -2.52 -13.16 11.25
N LYS A 185 -3.38 -14.19 11.29
CA LYS A 185 -4.40 -14.42 10.27
C LYS A 185 -5.64 -13.57 10.56
N VAL A 186 -6.14 -12.95 9.52
CA VAL A 186 -7.37 -12.15 9.56
C VAL A 186 -8.31 -12.57 8.45
N LYS A 187 -9.61 -12.36 8.67
CA LYS A 187 -10.63 -12.57 7.65
C LYS A 187 -11.07 -11.23 7.08
N LEU A 188 -11.48 -11.24 5.81
CA LEU A 188 -12.04 -10.08 5.15
C LEU A 188 -13.51 -10.34 4.87
N VAL A 189 -14.35 -9.36 5.16
CA VAL A 189 -15.76 -9.30 4.76
C VAL A 189 -15.90 -8.19 3.73
N LEU A 190 -16.47 -8.53 2.59
CA LEU A 190 -16.64 -7.62 1.46
C LEU A 190 -17.73 -6.57 1.75
N ALA A 191 -17.80 -5.53 0.92
CA ALA A 191 -18.79 -4.45 1.08
C ALA A 191 -20.26 -4.93 1.06
N ASN A 192 -20.55 -6.05 0.40
CA ASN A 192 -21.85 -6.71 0.36
C ASN A 192 -22.12 -7.64 1.57
N ASN A 193 -21.28 -7.58 2.61
CA ASN A 193 -21.30 -8.43 3.80
C ASN A 193 -21.06 -9.93 3.54
N THR A 194 -20.53 -10.32 2.37
CA THR A 194 -20.09 -11.70 2.14
C THR A 194 -18.66 -11.90 2.64
N PRO A 195 -18.34 -13.05 3.27
CA PRO A 195 -16.97 -13.36 3.66
C PRO A 195 -16.11 -13.62 2.42
N TYR A 196 -14.90 -13.05 2.41
CA TYR A 196 -13.91 -13.36 1.39
C TYR A 196 -13.31 -14.76 1.67
N PRO A 197 -13.19 -15.64 0.66
CA PRO A 197 -12.86 -17.06 0.91
C PRO A 197 -11.43 -17.29 1.41
N GLN A 198 -10.52 -16.35 1.13
CA GLN A 198 -9.12 -16.48 1.52
C GLN A 198 -8.82 -15.66 2.77
N GLN A 199 -7.95 -16.18 3.63
CA GLN A 199 -7.47 -15.46 4.80
C GLN A 199 -6.29 -14.58 4.44
N GLY A 200 -6.22 -13.41 5.06
CA GLY A 200 -5.08 -12.53 5.00
C GLY A 200 -4.12 -12.72 6.16
N VAL A 201 -2.94 -12.15 6.01
CA VAL A 201 -1.89 -12.15 7.03
C VAL A 201 -1.51 -10.71 7.32
N ILE A 202 -1.50 -10.33 8.60
CA ILE A 202 -0.97 -9.04 9.04
C ILE A 202 0.54 -9.05 8.80
N GLU A 203 1.01 -8.14 7.93
CA GLU A 203 2.44 -8.03 7.59
C GLU A 203 3.13 -6.92 8.37
N THR A 204 2.45 -5.80 8.54
CA THR A 204 3.06 -4.57 9.05
C THR A 204 2.03 -3.75 9.81
N THR A 205 2.51 -3.07 10.85
CA THR A 205 1.84 -1.96 11.52
C THR A 205 2.64 -0.69 11.26
N GLU A 206 2.00 0.46 11.21
CA GLU A 206 2.72 1.73 11.20
C GLU A 206 3.54 1.91 12.48
N SER A 207 4.51 2.81 12.46
CA SER A 207 5.39 3.10 13.61
C SER A 207 4.86 4.22 14.50
N GLU A 208 3.86 4.96 14.04
CA GLU A 208 3.33 6.16 14.71
C GLU A 208 1.80 6.09 14.79
N PHE A 209 1.26 6.57 15.91
CA PHE A 209 -0.17 6.80 16.05
C PHE A 209 -0.56 8.12 15.40
N ASP A 210 -1.69 8.14 14.72
CA ASP A 210 -2.32 9.38 14.29
C ASP A 210 -2.79 10.16 15.53
N ALA A 211 -2.12 11.29 15.80
CA ALA A 211 -2.38 12.11 16.98
C ALA A 211 -3.82 12.70 17.03
N SER A 212 -4.49 12.79 15.88
CA SER A 212 -5.87 13.33 15.80
C SER A 212 -6.92 12.28 16.16
N THR A 213 -6.66 11.01 15.90
CA THR A 213 -7.63 9.91 16.08
C THR A 213 -7.23 8.92 17.15
N GLY A 214 -5.95 8.90 17.60
CA GLY A 214 -5.41 7.90 18.53
C GLY A 214 -5.36 6.48 17.95
N ASN A 215 -5.37 6.36 16.63
CA ASN A 215 -5.33 5.08 15.94
C ASN A 215 -3.97 4.83 15.27
N ILE A 216 -3.67 3.57 15.03
CA ILE A 216 -2.51 3.13 14.25
C ILE A 216 -2.99 2.26 13.08
N ALA A 217 -2.41 2.45 11.90
CA ALA A 217 -2.80 1.67 10.73
C ALA A 217 -2.09 0.31 10.70
N PHE A 218 -2.88 -0.73 10.49
CA PHE A 218 -2.45 -2.10 10.22
C PHE A 218 -2.61 -2.41 8.75
N ARG A 219 -1.69 -3.20 8.21
CA ARG A 219 -1.73 -3.69 6.85
C ARG A 219 -1.78 -5.22 6.83
N ALA A 220 -2.84 -5.76 6.26
CA ALA A 220 -2.96 -7.18 6.02
C ALA A 220 -2.92 -7.49 4.52
N LYS A 221 -2.17 -8.51 4.13
CA LYS A 221 -2.04 -8.98 2.74
C LYS A 221 -2.99 -10.13 2.48
N PHE A 222 -3.71 -10.06 1.39
CA PHE A 222 -4.65 -11.08 0.92
C PHE A 222 -4.26 -11.57 -0.46
N PRO A 223 -4.24 -12.90 -0.72
CA PRO A 223 -4.21 -13.43 -2.08
C PRO A 223 -5.48 -13.03 -2.84
N ASN A 224 -5.37 -12.75 -4.14
CA ASN A 224 -6.50 -12.31 -4.97
C ASN A 224 -6.49 -13.00 -6.34
N GLU A 225 -6.43 -14.32 -6.33
CA GLU A 225 -6.31 -15.16 -7.54
C GLU A 225 -7.40 -14.89 -8.57
N ASN A 226 -8.63 -14.68 -8.12
CA ASN A 226 -9.78 -14.38 -8.98
C ASN A 226 -9.87 -12.90 -9.39
N GLN A 227 -8.95 -12.05 -8.93
CA GLN A 227 -8.93 -10.59 -9.17
C GLN A 227 -10.26 -9.90 -8.84
N LEU A 228 -10.99 -10.43 -7.86
CA LEU A 228 -12.26 -9.89 -7.37
C LEU A 228 -12.06 -8.53 -6.70
N LEU A 229 -10.99 -8.41 -5.91
CA LEU A 229 -10.63 -7.20 -5.20
C LEU A 229 -9.82 -6.28 -6.13
N LYS A 230 -10.16 -5.01 -6.12
CA LYS A 230 -9.52 -3.98 -6.95
C LYS A 230 -9.04 -2.82 -6.09
N GLN A 231 -8.18 -2.01 -6.65
CA GLN A 231 -7.76 -0.74 -6.05
C GLN A 231 -8.97 0.09 -5.64
N GLY A 232 -9.02 0.53 -4.37
CA GLY A 232 -10.10 1.36 -3.83
C GLY A 232 -11.35 0.58 -3.40
N SER A 233 -11.34 -0.76 -3.42
CA SER A 233 -12.39 -1.56 -2.80
C SER A 233 -12.44 -1.31 -1.28
N SER A 234 -13.60 -1.47 -0.67
CA SER A 234 -13.80 -1.38 0.78
C SER A 234 -14.29 -2.70 1.37
N GLY A 235 -14.09 -2.88 2.67
CA GLY A 235 -14.54 -4.06 3.39
C GLY A 235 -14.37 -3.90 4.89
N LYS A 236 -14.47 -5.02 5.61
CA LYS A 236 -14.22 -5.09 7.05
C LYS A 236 -13.23 -6.21 7.32
N ILE A 237 -12.18 -5.91 8.07
CA ILE A 237 -11.28 -6.92 8.60
C ILE A 237 -11.86 -7.46 9.89
N LEU A 238 -11.95 -8.78 10.01
CA LEU A 238 -12.24 -9.48 11.24
C LEU A 238 -10.93 -10.01 11.82
N ALA A 239 -10.46 -9.35 12.88
CA ALA A 239 -9.25 -9.73 13.58
C ALA A 239 -9.62 -10.48 14.86
N PRO A 240 -8.97 -11.63 15.16
CA PRO A 240 -9.21 -12.37 16.41
C PRO A 240 -8.70 -11.53 17.58
N SER A 241 -9.56 -11.33 18.58
CA SER A 241 -9.22 -10.71 19.85
C SER A 241 -9.49 -11.68 21.00
N HIS A 242 -8.64 -11.66 22.02
CA HIS A 242 -8.70 -12.60 23.13
C HIS A 242 -8.91 -11.84 24.44
N PHE A 243 -9.98 -12.12 25.12
CA PHE A 243 -10.12 -11.67 26.51
C PHE A 243 -9.54 -12.71 27.47
N LYS A 244 -8.58 -12.26 28.29
CA LYS A 244 -8.01 -13.04 29.38
C LYS A 244 -8.96 -12.97 30.55
N ASN A 245 -9.83 -13.64 30.95
CA ASN A 245 -10.74 -13.58 32.12
C ASN A 245 -12.05 -12.81 31.93
N ALA A 246 -12.53 -12.64 30.71
CA ALA A 246 -13.81 -12.02 30.50
C ALA A 246 -14.98 -12.78 31.13
N ILE A 247 -15.89 -12.04 31.75
CA ILE A 247 -17.14 -12.55 32.25
C ILE A 247 -18.22 -12.32 31.21
N LEU A 248 -18.95 -13.38 30.85
CA LEU A 248 -20.09 -13.31 29.94
C LEU A 248 -21.37 -13.26 30.74
N ILE A 249 -22.20 -12.24 30.52
CA ILE A 249 -23.52 -12.15 31.16
C ILE A 249 -24.63 -12.02 30.09
N PRO A 250 -25.77 -12.69 30.28
CA PRO A 250 -26.90 -12.51 29.38
C PRO A 250 -27.41 -11.06 29.41
N GLN A 251 -27.69 -10.48 28.24
CA GLN A 251 -28.28 -9.14 28.17
C GLN A 251 -29.61 -9.03 28.91
N LYS A 252 -30.40 -10.09 28.93
CA LYS A 252 -31.65 -10.15 29.67
C LYS A 252 -31.52 -10.04 31.22
N ALA A 253 -30.29 -10.22 31.74
CA ALA A 253 -29.98 -10.03 33.17
C ALA A 253 -29.58 -8.60 33.51
N THR A 254 -29.58 -7.69 32.54
CA THR A 254 -29.15 -6.30 32.70
C THR A 254 -30.30 -5.35 32.55
N PHE A 255 -30.17 -4.19 33.17
CA PHE A 255 -31.09 -3.06 32.97
C PHE A 255 -30.29 -1.77 32.81
N GLU A 256 -30.88 -0.81 32.11
CA GLU A 256 -30.25 0.45 31.79
C GLU A 256 -30.94 1.61 32.52
N VAL A 257 -30.14 2.46 33.16
CA VAL A 257 -30.62 3.68 33.82
C VAL A 257 -29.69 4.83 33.40
N GLN A 258 -30.26 5.86 32.78
CA GLN A 258 -29.53 7.06 32.33
C GLN A 258 -28.26 6.76 31.52
N GLY A 259 -28.36 5.80 30.59
CA GLY A 259 -27.23 5.40 29.72
C GLY A 259 -26.16 4.52 30.37
N ASN A 260 -26.35 4.14 31.65
CA ASN A 260 -25.46 3.20 32.34
C ASN A 260 -26.14 1.83 32.46
N ILE A 261 -25.36 0.76 32.30
CA ILE A 261 -25.86 -0.63 32.40
C ILE A 261 -25.56 -1.17 33.78
N TYR A 262 -26.55 -1.82 34.37
CA TYR A 262 -26.51 -2.37 35.70
C TYR A 262 -26.98 -3.83 35.72
N VAL A 263 -26.55 -4.55 36.75
CA VAL A 263 -27.06 -5.88 37.10
C VAL A 263 -27.47 -5.93 38.56
N TYR A 264 -28.46 -6.73 38.87
CA TYR A 264 -28.77 -7.09 40.26
C TYR A 264 -27.87 -8.25 40.68
N VAL A 265 -27.20 -8.08 41.82
CA VAL A 265 -26.39 -9.11 42.46
C VAL A 265 -27.03 -9.53 43.78
N VAL A 266 -26.90 -10.80 44.14
CA VAL A 266 -27.43 -11.33 45.40
C VAL A 266 -26.27 -11.68 46.32
N ASP A 267 -26.25 -11.14 47.53
CA ASP A 267 -25.22 -11.39 48.52
C ASP A 267 -25.49 -12.73 49.27
N LYS A 268 -24.57 -13.09 50.22
CA LYS A 268 -24.67 -14.30 51.02
C LYS A 268 -25.86 -14.31 51.98
N GLN A 269 -26.49 -13.14 52.25
CA GLN A 269 -27.67 -12.96 53.07
C GLN A 269 -28.96 -12.94 52.22
N ASN A 270 -28.87 -13.29 50.94
CA ASN A 270 -29.94 -13.21 49.93
C ASN A 270 -30.51 -11.81 49.72
N LYS A 271 -29.75 -10.76 50.03
CA LYS A 271 -30.13 -9.36 49.80
C LYS A 271 -29.67 -8.92 48.44
N VAL A 272 -30.54 -8.19 47.73
CA VAL A 272 -30.30 -7.66 46.40
C VAL A 272 -29.50 -6.36 46.46
N GLY A 273 -28.42 -6.30 45.73
CA GLY A 273 -27.66 -5.09 45.47
C GLY A 273 -27.59 -4.77 43.98
N ILE A 274 -27.15 -3.58 43.67
CA ILE A 274 -26.93 -3.10 42.27
C ILE A 274 -25.44 -2.95 42.04
N LYS A 275 -24.97 -3.54 40.93
CA LYS A 275 -23.61 -3.28 40.42
C LYS A 275 -23.66 -2.67 39.05
N LYS A 276 -22.94 -1.57 38.85
CA LYS A 276 -22.71 -0.98 37.52
C LYS A 276 -21.72 -1.85 36.76
N ILE A 277 -22.02 -2.10 35.49
CA ILE A 277 -21.15 -2.85 34.61
C ILE A 277 -20.79 -2.02 33.38
N ASN A 278 -19.60 -2.20 32.87
CA ASN A 278 -19.15 -1.60 31.62
C ASN A 278 -18.84 -2.71 30.59
N PRO A 279 -19.80 -3.03 29.71
CA PRO A 279 -19.57 -4.01 28.66
C PRO A 279 -18.50 -3.53 27.69
N VAL A 280 -17.46 -4.34 27.47
CA VAL A 280 -16.43 -4.09 26.45
C VAL A 280 -16.93 -4.47 25.06
N VAL A 281 -17.72 -5.55 24.97
CA VAL A 281 -18.32 -6.03 23.71
C VAL A 281 -19.75 -6.46 23.93
N ARG A 282 -20.60 -6.15 22.98
CA ARG A 282 -21.97 -6.62 22.89
C ARG A 282 -22.06 -7.74 21.84
N LEU A 283 -22.31 -8.96 22.29
CA LEU A 283 -22.64 -10.10 21.44
C LEU A 283 -24.18 -10.18 21.27
N SER A 284 -24.66 -11.03 20.38
CA SER A 284 -26.10 -11.13 20.06
C SER A 284 -27.02 -11.19 21.30
N ASN A 285 -26.67 -12.00 22.33
CA ASN A 285 -27.48 -12.19 23.53
C ASN A 285 -26.71 -11.99 24.83
N PHE A 286 -25.42 -11.58 24.75
CA PHE A 286 -24.53 -11.46 25.90
C PHE A 286 -23.71 -10.19 25.87
N PHE A 287 -23.35 -9.73 27.04
CA PHE A 287 -22.30 -8.73 27.22
C PHE A 287 -21.02 -9.43 27.69
N VAL A 288 -19.89 -8.96 27.15
CA VAL A 288 -18.55 -9.32 27.58
C VAL A 288 -18.05 -8.25 28.53
N LEU A 289 -17.73 -8.62 29.76
CA LEU A 289 -17.21 -7.73 30.78
C LEU A 289 -15.75 -8.06 31.07
N ASP A 290 -14.93 -7.02 31.19
CA ASP A 290 -13.56 -7.12 31.68
C ASP A 290 -13.51 -6.77 33.19
N ILE A 291 -14.31 -5.81 33.63
CA ILE A 291 -14.37 -5.27 34.98
C ILE A 291 -15.83 -5.08 35.41
N GLY A 292 -16.12 -5.20 36.71
CA GLY A 292 -17.41 -4.87 37.30
C GLY A 292 -18.12 -6.04 38.00
N LEU A 293 -17.77 -7.27 37.68
CA LEU A 293 -18.25 -8.47 38.37
C LEU A 293 -17.11 -9.44 38.69
N GLU A 294 -17.25 -10.19 39.74
CA GLU A 294 -16.36 -11.27 40.10
C GLU A 294 -17.01 -12.63 39.73
N LYS A 295 -16.16 -13.64 39.48
CA LYS A 295 -16.68 -15.00 39.18
C LYS A 295 -17.56 -15.61 40.28
N SER A 296 -17.43 -15.08 41.48
CA SER A 296 -18.18 -15.48 42.67
C SER A 296 -19.54 -14.77 42.81
N ASP A 297 -19.76 -13.69 42.02
CA ASP A 297 -21.01 -12.93 42.10
C ASP A 297 -22.18 -13.76 41.56
N THR A 298 -23.28 -13.75 42.28
CA THR A 298 -24.55 -14.33 41.83
C THR A 298 -25.42 -13.21 41.28
N ILE A 299 -25.79 -13.31 40.00
CA ILE A 299 -26.63 -12.28 39.32
C ILE A 299 -28.05 -12.80 39.13
N ILE A 300 -29.04 -11.87 39.13
CA ILE A 300 -30.41 -12.19 38.84
C ILE A 300 -30.61 -12.28 37.32
N LEU A 301 -31.01 -13.46 36.84
CA LEU A 301 -31.21 -13.73 35.42
C LEU A 301 -32.63 -13.41 34.95
N GLU A 302 -33.63 -13.68 35.79
CA GLU A 302 -35.06 -13.47 35.51
C GLU A 302 -35.73 -12.82 36.73
N GLY A 303 -36.77 -12.02 36.48
CA GLY A 303 -37.48 -11.27 37.54
C GLY A 303 -36.89 -9.89 37.82
N ILE A 304 -35.98 -9.39 37.00
CA ILE A 304 -35.34 -8.06 37.16
C ILE A 304 -36.35 -6.89 37.23
N GLN A 305 -37.54 -7.05 36.68
CA GLN A 305 -38.59 -6.00 36.67
C GLN A 305 -39.37 -5.92 38.00
N THR A 306 -39.31 -6.97 38.82
CA THR A 306 -40.07 -7.11 40.06
C THR A 306 -39.25 -6.86 41.31
N VAL A 307 -37.90 -6.81 41.17
CA VAL A 307 -36.97 -6.74 42.30
C VAL A 307 -36.39 -5.34 42.42
N LYS A 308 -36.20 -4.87 43.65
CA LYS A 308 -35.56 -3.57 43.96
C LYS A 308 -34.31 -3.80 44.82
N GLU A 309 -33.41 -2.81 44.82
CA GLU A 309 -32.27 -2.81 45.71
C GLU A 309 -32.71 -2.88 47.17
N GLY A 310 -32.10 -3.79 47.93
CA GLY A 310 -32.38 -4.02 49.32
C GLY A 310 -33.40 -5.13 49.59
N ASP A 311 -34.08 -5.64 48.58
CA ASP A 311 -35.04 -6.73 48.72
C ASP A 311 -34.36 -8.05 49.18
N ILE A 312 -35.02 -8.85 49.96
CA ILE A 312 -34.58 -10.22 50.34
C ILE A 312 -35.29 -11.18 49.40
N VAL A 313 -34.51 -11.93 48.65
CA VAL A 313 -35.03 -12.87 47.63
C VAL A 313 -34.72 -14.31 48.00
N LYS A 314 -35.47 -15.24 47.47
CA LYS A 314 -35.19 -16.67 47.58
C LYS A 314 -34.67 -17.16 46.22
N PRO A 315 -33.34 -17.15 46.01
CA PRO A 315 -32.78 -17.45 44.72
C PRO A 315 -32.94 -18.93 44.36
N GLN A 316 -33.33 -19.21 43.13
CA GLN A 316 -33.20 -20.53 42.53
C GLN A 316 -31.99 -20.50 41.58
N LEU A 317 -30.94 -21.24 41.91
CA LEU A 317 -29.75 -21.29 41.10
C LEU A 317 -30.00 -22.03 39.78
N VAL A 318 -29.71 -21.33 38.69
CA VAL A 318 -29.76 -21.87 37.33
C VAL A 318 -28.35 -21.91 36.79
N GLN A 319 -27.88 -23.06 36.34
CA GLN A 319 -26.61 -23.13 35.62
C GLN A 319 -26.76 -22.48 34.22
N MET A 320 -25.86 -21.62 33.89
CA MET A 320 -25.83 -21.10 32.53
C MET A 320 -25.63 -22.21 31.51
N PRO A 321 -26.38 -22.23 30.39
CA PRO A 321 -26.12 -23.16 29.31
C PRO A 321 -24.67 -23.01 28.83
N SER A 322 -23.99 -24.17 28.70
CA SER A 322 -22.65 -24.20 28.10
C SER A 322 -22.72 -23.63 26.66
N PHE A 323 -21.82 -22.70 26.35
CA PHE A 323 -21.73 -22.17 24.98
C PHE A 323 -21.29 -23.27 24.04
N SER A 324 -22.18 -23.75 23.19
CA SER A 324 -21.78 -24.39 21.95
C SER A 324 -21.34 -23.30 20.97
N LYS A 325 -20.16 -23.51 20.39
CA LYS A 325 -19.52 -22.62 19.40
C LYS A 325 -20.41 -22.35 18.20
#